data_7993a2a2724f42d6de07c1ec8c00446f
#
_entry.id   7993a2a2724f42d6de07c1ec8c00446f
#
_cell.length_a   1.000
_cell.length_b   1.000
_cell.length_c   1.000
_cell.angle_alpha   90.00
_cell.angle_beta   90.00
_cell.angle_gamma   90.00
#
_symmetry.space_group_name_H-M   'P 1'
#
loop_
_entity.id
_entity.type
_entity.pdbx_description
1 polymer ?
#
loop_
_entity_poly.entity_id
_entity_poly.type
_entity_poly.pdbx_seq_one_letter_code
_entity_poly.pdbx_strand_id
1 'polypeptide(L)'
;MGGIDYDGRRFSSEAAETAGRDGTAPVGRYHQAGDLVWAEFTGGSVRTGRRVGTCGPDGVIEAAYVQLLDGGQLAAGRMTSRPHLLADGRVRLEERWRRDDGSSGTSWIEQIPG
;
A
#
# COMPACT_ATOMS: atom_id res chain seq x y z
N MET A 1 -20.31 5.67 13.02
CA MET A 1 -20.05 4.87 12.00
C MET A 1 -18.64 4.86 11.63
N GLY A 2 -18.11 3.82 11.60
CA GLY A 2 -16.72 3.69 11.40
C GLY A 2 -16.31 3.84 9.95
N GLY A 3 -15.09 4.16 9.73
CA GLY A 3 -14.48 4.04 8.45
C GLY A 3 -14.19 2.59 8.12
N ILE A 4 -13.33 2.38 7.15
CA ILE A 4 -12.94 1.06 6.72
C ILE A 4 -12.02 0.45 7.77
N ASP A 5 -12.23 -0.83 8.06
CA ASP A 5 -11.28 -1.63 8.82
C ASP A 5 -10.37 -2.35 7.85
N TYR A 6 -9.09 -2.01 7.87
CA TYR A 6 -8.12 -2.60 6.97
C TYR A 6 -7.52 -3.91 7.50
N ASP A 7 -7.80 -4.26 8.74
CA ASP A 7 -7.17 -5.42 9.37
C ASP A 7 -7.47 -6.71 8.61
N GLY A 8 -6.41 -7.44 8.24
CA GLY A 8 -6.52 -8.70 7.53
C GLY A 8 -6.74 -8.58 6.03
N ARG A 9 -6.91 -7.38 5.49
CA ARG A 9 -7.09 -7.21 4.05
C ARG A 9 -5.76 -7.31 3.33
N ARG A 10 -5.77 -7.91 2.14
CA ARG A 10 -4.59 -8.04 1.28
C ARG A 10 -4.83 -7.26 0.00
N PHE A 11 -3.79 -6.57 -0.45
CA PHE A 11 -3.85 -5.72 -1.63
C PHE A 11 -2.75 -6.09 -2.61
N SER A 12 -3.06 -5.99 -3.90
CA SER A 12 -2.09 -6.17 -4.98
C SER A 12 -1.76 -4.81 -5.58
N SER A 13 -0.47 -4.55 -5.78
CA SER A 13 -0.02 -3.30 -6.36
C SER A 13 -0.21 -3.30 -7.87
N GLU A 14 -0.65 -2.16 -8.41
CA GLU A 14 -0.79 -1.95 -9.84
C GLU A 14 0.36 -1.14 -10.43
N ALA A 15 1.36 -0.79 -9.61
CA ALA A 15 2.48 0.04 -10.04
C ALA A 15 3.42 -0.75 -10.96
N ALA A 16 3.64 -0.26 -12.16
CA ALA A 16 4.52 -0.92 -13.13
C ALA A 16 5.96 -0.99 -12.64
N GLU A 17 6.42 0.02 -11.91
CA GLU A 17 7.81 0.09 -11.43
C GLU A 17 8.16 -0.98 -10.41
N THR A 18 7.17 -1.56 -9.72
CA THR A 18 7.38 -2.62 -8.74
C THR A 18 6.95 -3.99 -9.25
N ALA A 19 6.45 -4.07 -10.47
CA ALA A 19 6.10 -5.35 -11.08
C ALA A 19 7.37 -6.17 -11.33
N GLY A 20 7.25 -7.48 -11.14
CA GLY A 20 8.33 -8.41 -11.44
C GLY A 20 8.44 -8.65 -12.95
N ARG A 21 9.57 -9.24 -13.37
CA ARG A 21 9.81 -9.57 -14.79
C ARG A 21 8.78 -10.56 -15.33
N ASP A 22 8.24 -11.42 -14.45
CA ASP A 22 7.25 -12.42 -14.80
C ASP A 22 5.81 -11.89 -14.71
N GLY A 23 5.64 -10.57 -14.49
CA GLY A 23 4.34 -9.95 -14.36
C GLY A 23 3.74 -10.06 -12.98
N THR A 24 4.47 -10.62 -12.01
CA THR A 24 3.96 -10.68 -10.63
C THR A 24 3.92 -9.29 -10.02
N ALA A 25 2.95 -9.08 -9.14
CA ALA A 25 2.79 -7.81 -8.43
C ALA A 25 3.08 -8.00 -6.94
N PRO A 26 3.61 -6.97 -6.28
CA PRO A 26 3.72 -7.01 -4.82
C PRO A 26 2.34 -7.15 -4.18
N VAL A 27 2.29 -7.92 -3.10
CA VAL A 27 1.09 -8.09 -2.29
C VAL A 27 1.37 -7.56 -0.90
N GLY A 28 0.46 -6.72 -0.41
CA GLY A 28 0.53 -6.16 0.94
C GLY A 28 -0.55 -6.75 1.84
N ARG A 29 -0.17 -7.09 3.06
CA ARG A 29 -1.09 -7.51 4.09
C ARG A 29 -1.20 -6.40 5.11
N TYR A 30 -2.42 -5.91 5.34
CA TYR A 30 -2.69 -4.81 6.25
C TYR A 30 -3.13 -5.29 7.60
N HIS A 31 -2.77 -4.52 8.61
CA HIS A 31 -3.16 -4.69 10.02
C HIS A 31 -3.65 -3.36 10.55
N GLN A 32 -4.61 -3.40 11.45
CA GLN A 32 -5.13 -2.18 12.06
C GLN A 32 -5.50 -2.43 13.52
N ALA A 33 -5.10 -1.50 14.38
CA ALA A 33 -5.47 -1.48 15.78
C ALA A 33 -5.83 -0.04 16.14
N GLY A 34 -7.12 0.23 16.32
CA GLY A 34 -7.60 1.60 16.48
C GLY A 34 -7.31 2.41 15.22
N ASP A 35 -6.62 3.53 15.38
CA ASP A 35 -6.21 4.35 14.24
C ASP A 35 -4.82 3.95 13.70
N LEU A 36 -4.14 3.01 14.33
CA LEU A 36 -2.83 2.57 13.88
C LEU A 36 -2.97 1.56 12.75
N VAL A 37 -2.28 1.81 11.63
CA VAL A 37 -2.29 0.94 10.47
C VAL A 37 -0.85 0.63 10.09
N TRP A 38 -0.57 -0.65 9.80
CA TRP A 38 0.73 -1.05 9.26
C TRP A 38 0.54 -2.18 8.27
N ALA A 39 1.53 -2.38 7.39
CA ALA A 39 1.44 -3.41 6.36
C ALA A 39 2.82 -3.92 5.99
N GLU A 40 2.86 -5.19 5.56
CA GLU A 40 4.04 -5.81 4.95
C GLU A 40 3.75 -6.08 3.49
N PHE A 41 4.69 -5.74 2.62
CA PHE A 41 4.58 -5.97 1.17
C PHE A 41 5.74 -6.85 0.69
N THR A 42 5.43 -7.84 -0.15
CA THR A 42 6.43 -8.66 -0.83
C THR A 42 5.90 -9.07 -2.20
N GLY A 43 6.81 -9.37 -3.10
CA GLY A 43 6.47 -9.86 -4.44
C GLY A 43 6.86 -8.89 -5.53
N GLY A 44 6.73 -9.32 -6.78
CA GLY A 44 7.22 -8.54 -7.90
C GLY A 44 8.70 -8.25 -7.72
N SER A 45 9.09 -7.00 -7.87
CA SER A 45 10.46 -6.55 -7.64
C SER A 45 10.70 -6.09 -6.20
N VAL A 46 9.71 -6.20 -5.30
CA VAL A 46 9.83 -5.82 -3.89
C VAL A 46 10.24 -7.05 -3.09
N ARG A 47 11.45 -7.04 -2.57
CA ARG A 47 11.92 -8.10 -1.70
C ARG A 47 11.21 -8.07 -0.35
N THR A 48 11.09 -6.90 0.24
CA THR A 48 10.29 -6.66 1.44
C THR A 48 10.00 -5.18 1.55
N GLY A 49 8.80 -4.84 2.01
CA GLY A 49 8.41 -3.47 2.27
C GLY A 49 7.57 -3.37 3.52
N ARG A 50 7.53 -2.19 4.10
CA ARG A 50 6.76 -1.90 5.29
C ARG A 50 6.10 -0.54 5.18
N ARG A 51 4.91 -0.43 5.72
CA ARG A 51 4.18 0.83 5.87
C ARG A 51 3.72 0.95 7.30
N VAL A 52 3.80 2.15 7.85
CA VAL A 52 3.33 2.45 9.21
C VAL A 52 2.69 3.83 9.18
N GLY A 53 1.49 3.93 9.71
CA GLY A 53 0.79 5.20 9.73
C GLY A 53 -0.49 5.17 10.52
N THR A 54 -1.33 6.15 10.26
CA THR A 54 -2.62 6.29 10.93
C THR A 54 -3.75 6.34 9.91
N CYS A 55 -4.91 5.89 10.34
CA CYS A 55 -6.13 5.91 9.54
C CYS A 55 -7.15 6.84 10.19
N GLY A 56 -7.64 7.80 9.44
CA GLY A 56 -8.70 8.69 9.89
C GLY A 56 -10.07 8.05 9.83
N PRO A 57 -11.09 8.74 10.36
CA PRO A 57 -12.46 8.21 10.36
C PRO A 57 -13.04 8.06 8.96
N ASP A 58 -12.48 8.73 7.98
CA ASP A 58 -12.89 8.64 6.58
C ASP A 58 -12.17 7.50 5.83
N GLY A 59 -11.33 6.72 6.52
CA GLY A 59 -10.57 5.63 5.91
C GLY A 59 -9.30 6.06 5.19
N VAL A 60 -8.95 7.35 5.22
CA VAL A 60 -7.72 7.84 4.59
C VAL A 60 -6.52 7.51 5.47
N ILE A 61 -5.50 6.91 4.86
CA ILE A 61 -4.28 6.51 5.56
C ILE A 61 -3.18 7.51 5.25
N GLU A 62 -2.51 8.00 6.29
CA GLU A 62 -1.27 8.77 6.19
C GLU A 62 -0.15 7.89 6.72
N ALA A 63 0.83 7.57 5.88
CA ALA A 63 1.85 6.60 6.27
C ALA A 63 3.23 6.99 5.76
N ALA A 64 4.24 6.48 6.46
CA ALA A 64 5.60 6.38 5.95
C ALA A 64 5.81 4.97 5.41
N TYR A 65 6.69 4.83 4.42
CA TYR A 65 6.99 3.52 3.87
C TYR A 65 8.46 3.39 3.55
N VAL A 66 8.92 2.14 3.55
CA VAL A 66 10.24 1.76 3.06
C VAL A 66 10.11 0.44 2.33
N GLN A 67 10.82 0.30 1.21
CA GLN A 67 10.85 -0.97 0.49
C GLN A 67 12.26 -1.25 -0.02
N LEU A 68 12.64 -2.52 0.09
CA LEU A 68 13.89 -3.04 -0.44
C LEU A 68 13.59 -3.77 -1.73
N LEU A 69 14.19 -3.33 -2.82
CA LEU A 69 14.00 -3.93 -4.14
C LEU A 69 15.02 -5.04 -4.38
N ASP A 70 14.75 -5.87 -5.39
CA ASP A 70 15.59 -7.04 -5.69
C ASP A 70 17.05 -6.69 -5.94
N GLY A 71 17.32 -5.53 -6.53
CA GLY A 71 18.69 -5.08 -6.79
C GLY A 71 19.41 -4.51 -5.57
N GLY A 72 18.76 -4.50 -4.40
CA GLY A 72 19.32 -3.94 -3.18
C GLY A 72 19.05 -2.45 -2.99
N GLN A 73 18.36 -1.80 -3.90
CA GLN A 73 17.99 -0.39 -3.75
C GLN A 73 16.90 -0.25 -2.68
N LEU A 74 17.01 0.82 -1.91
CA LEU A 74 15.99 1.19 -0.94
C LEU A 74 15.20 2.37 -1.48
N ALA A 75 13.87 2.29 -1.37
CA ALA A 75 12.99 3.41 -1.66
C ALA A 75 12.19 3.69 -0.39
N ALA A 76 12.19 4.94 0.04
CA ALA A 76 11.49 5.34 1.25
C ALA A 76 10.80 6.68 1.04
N GLY A 77 9.71 6.89 1.74
CA GLY A 77 8.97 8.13 1.63
C GLY A 77 7.71 8.14 2.45
N ARG A 78 6.80 9.01 2.05
CA ARG A 78 5.49 9.17 2.67
C ARG A 78 4.41 9.04 1.63
N MET A 79 3.22 8.67 2.07
CA MET A 79 2.08 8.49 1.18
C MET A 79 0.78 8.79 1.89
N THR A 80 -0.21 9.20 1.09
CA THR A 80 -1.60 9.30 1.51
C THR A 80 -2.39 8.33 0.66
N SER A 81 -3.13 7.41 1.30
CA SER A 81 -3.96 6.43 0.61
C SER A 81 -5.43 6.77 0.82
N ARG A 82 -6.15 6.96 -0.29
CA ARG A 82 -7.58 7.27 -0.26
C ARG A 82 -8.38 6.08 -0.74
N PRO A 83 -9.36 5.61 0.06
CA PRO A 83 -10.13 4.43 -0.31
C PRO A 83 -11.23 4.75 -1.32
N HIS A 84 -11.42 3.82 -2.25
CA HIS A 84 -12.55 3.78 -3.15
C HIS A 84 -13.20 2.41 -3.01
N LEU A 85 -14.48 2.38 -2.64
CA LEU A 85 -15.20 1.12 -2.50
C LEU A 85 -15.63 0.62 -3.87
N LEU A 86 -15.34 -0.64 -4.14
CA LEU A 86 -15.80 -1.30 -5.35
C LEU A 86 -17.21 -1.88 -5.13
N ALA A 87 -17.88 -2.23 -6.23
CA ALA A 87 -19.26 -2.70 -6.19
C ALA A 87 -19.45 -3.95 -5.32
N ASP A 88 -18.40 -4.78 -5.23
CA ASP A 88 -18.45 -6.03 -4.45
C ASP A 88 -17.98 -5.84 -2.99
N GLY A 89 -17.74 -4.62 -2.55
CA GLY A 89 -17.31 -4.33 -1.18
C GLY A 89 -15.82 -4.34 -0.97
N ARG A 90 -15.03 -4.71 -2.00
CA ARG A 90 -13.58 -4.60 -1.89
C ARG A 90 -13.14 -3.14 -1.92
N VAL A 91 -11.93 -2.88 -1.48
CA VAL A 91 -11.36 -1.54 -1.43
C VAL A 91 -10.26 -1.42 -2.48
N ARG A 92 -10.23 -0.30 -3.17
CA ARG A 92 -9.12 0.11 -4.02
C ARG A 92 -8.54 1.38 -3.44
N LEU A 93 -7.22 1.43 -3.26
CA LEU A 93 -6.55 2.58 -2.65
C LEU A 93 -5.82 3.40 -3.70
N GLU A 94 -6.13 4.67 -3.76
CA GLU A 94 -5.38 5.65 -4.54
C GLU A 94 -4.27 6.17 -3.65
N GLU A 95 -3.02 5.96 -4.06
CA GLU A 95 -1.85 6.26 -3.25
C GLU A 95 -1.07 7.41 -3.87
N ARG A 96 -1.03 8.54 -3.19
CA ARG A 96 -0.17 9.66 -3.55
C ARG A 96 1.08 9.57 -2.71
N TRP A 97 2.22 9.37 -3.36
CA TRP A 97 3.48 9.12 -2.67
C TRP A 97 4.51 10.18 -3.01
N ARG A 98 5.41 10.39 -2.06
CA ARG A 98 6.57 11.25 -2.21
C ARG A 98 7.76 10.54 -1.59
N ARG A 99 8.80 10.34 -2.36
CA ARG A 99 10.04 9.71 -1.91
C ARG A 99 10.99 10.73 -1.32
N ASP A 100 11.92 10.24 -0.51
CA ASP A 100 12.95 11.05 0.11
C ASP A 100 13.89 11.71 -0.92
N ASP A 101 13.99 11.12 -2.12
CA ASP A 101 14.80 11.69 -3.21
C ASP A 101 14.08 12.83 -3.95
N GLY A 102 12.87 13.20 -3.53
CA GLY A 102 12.09 14.27 -4.13
C GLY A 102 11.15 13.83 -5.24
N SER A 103 11.22 12.58 -5.68
CA SER A 103 10.26 12.07 -6.68
C SER A 103 8.89 11.87 -6.04
N SER A 104 7.84 11.98 -6.85
CA SER A 104 6.47 11.81 -6.38
C SER A 104 5.61 11.24 -7.50
N GLY A 105 4.47 10.69 -7.13
CA GLY A 105 3.55 10.14 -8.10
C GLY A 105 2.28 9.63 -7.45
N THR A 106 1.46 8.99 -8.27
CA THR A 106 0.23 8.35 -7.85
C THR A 106 0.24 6.91 -8.34
N SER A 107 -0.13 5.99 -7.47
CA SER A 107 -0.29 4.59 -7.84
C SER A 107 -1.55 4.05 -7.19
N TRP A 108 -1.91 2.83 -7.55
CA TRP A 108 -3.12 2.20 -7.04
C TRP A 108 -2.78 0.81 -6.52
N ILE A 109 -3.45 0.42 -5.45
CA ILE A 109 -3.47 -0.96 -5.01
C ILE A 109 -4.92 -1.38 -4.86
N GLU A 110 -5.21 -2.64 -5.16
CA GLU A 110 -6.56 -3.16 -5.13
C GLU A 110 -6.63 -4.40 -4.25
N GLN A 111 -7.67 -4.45 -3.42
CA GLN A 111 -7.87 -5.58 -2.53
C GLN A 111 -8.07 -6.86 -3.31
N ILE A 112 -7.37 -7.90 -2.91
CA ILE A 112 -7.48 -9.25 -3.49
C ILE A 112 -8.76 -9.90 -2.95
N PRO A 113 -9.59 -10.54 -3.80
CA PRO A 113 -10.78 -11.25 -3.34
C PRO A 113 -10.43 -12.39 -2.38
N GLY A 114 -11.34 -12.66 -1.46
CA GLY A 114 -11.20 -13.78 -0.51
C GLY A 114 -10.92 -13.34 0.93
#